data_cfb1d387a4282116a131a93a88797d0d
#
_entry.id   cfb1d387a4282116a131a93a88797d0d
#
_cell.length_a   1.000
_cell.length_b   1.000
_cell.length_c   1.000
_cell.angle_alpha   90.00
_cell.angle_beta   90.00
_cell.angle_gamma   90.00
#
_symmetry.space_group_name_H-M   'P 1'
#
loop_
_entity.id
_entity.type
_entity.pdbx_description
1 polymer ?
#
loop_
_entity_poly.entity_id
_entity_poly.type
_entity_poly.pdbx_seq_one_letter_code
_entity_poly.pdbx_strand_id
1 'polypeptide(L)'
;QFIKTCFIVILGSILLTISAKIKIPFYPVPMTMQTFVVLFLGISFGYKIGVASVILYLFEGILGLPVFSNSPEKGVGLAYFLGPTMGYLIGFIFATFLAGYLRYNSNFVFTFLKLVLSTSIIYIFGIIWLGYLIGWHKPILQLGVFPFLLAELLKITILTLLTKKILKFRNFI
;
A
#
# COMPACT_ATOMS: atom_id res chain seq x y z
N GLN A 1 -12.17 9.76 22.04
CA GLN A 1 -10.99 9.63 21.16
C GLN A 1 -10.81 8.19 20.63
N PHE A 2 -10.93 7.17 21.47
CA PHE A 2 -10.80 5.75 21.08
C PHE A 2 -11.79 5.33 19.98
N ILE A 3 -13.08 5.63 20.14
CA ILE A 3 -14.14 5.31 19.14
C ILE A 3 -13.84 5.96 17.78
N LYS A 4 -13.38 7.22 17.80
CA LYS A 4 -13.01 7.96 16.59
C LYS A 4 -11.83 7.29 15.87
N THR A 5 -10.84 6.83 16.62
CA THR A 5 -9.69 6.10 16.07
C THR A 5 -10.12 4.78 15.44
N CYS A 6 -10.94 3.99 16.13
CA CYS A 6 -11.48 2.74 15.56
C CYS A 6 -12.25 2.98 14.27
N PHE A 7 -13.09 4.01 14.23
CA PHE A 7 -13.83 4.38 13.02
C PHE A 7 -12.90 4.72 11.84
N ILE A 8 -11.84 5.50 12.08
CA ILE A 8 -10.86 5.86 11.05
C ILE A 8 -10.09 4.61 10.56
N VAL A 9 -9.73 3.69 11.46
CA VAL A 9 -9.05 2.44 11.11
C VAL A 9 -9.93 1.57 10.19
N ILE A 10 -11.20 1.44 10.51
CA ILE A 10 -12.18 0.69 9.68
C ILE A 10 -12.35 1.38 8.31
N LEU A 11 -12.51 2.69 8.27
CA LEU A 11 -12.58 3.43 7.01
C LEU A 11 -11.31 3.25 6.17
N GLY A 12 -10.15 3.23 6.81
CA GLY A 12 -8.87 2.97 6.14
C GLY A 12 -8.81 1.58 5.50
N SER A 13 -9.29 0.53 6.20
CA SER A 13 -9.40 -0.82 5.64
C SER A 13 -10.37 -0.87 4.46
N ILE A 14 -11.52 -0.22 4.55
CA ILE A 14 -12.49 -0.12 3.46
C ILE A 14 -11.87 0.59 2.24
N LEU A 15 -11.16 1.68 2.44
CA LEU A 15 -10.46 2.39 1.35
C LEU A 15 -9.41 1.51 0.68
N LEU A 16 -8.65 0.72 1.45
CA LEU A 16 -7.70 -0.26 0.91
C LEU A 16 -8.42 -1.32 0.08
N THR A 17 -9.54 -1.83 0.56
CA THR A 17 -10.36 -2.82 -0.16
C THR A 17 -10.87 -2.25 -1.48
N ILE A 18 -11.43 -1.05 -1.49
CA ILE A 18 -11.91 -0.39 -2.71
C ILE A 18 -10.74 -0.18 -3.69
N SER A 19 -9.62 0.33 -3.21
CA SER A 19 -8.43 0.57 -4.04
C SER A 19 -7.81 -0.71 -4.60
N ALA A 20 -7.96 -1.84 -3.91
CA ALA A 20 -7.55 -3.16 -4.39
C ALA A 20 -8.36 -3.62 -5.61
N LYS A 21 -9.62 -3.19 -5.71
CA LYS A 21 -10.50 -3.53 -6.84
C LYS A 21 -10.29 -2.62 -8.06
N ILE A 22 -9.67 -1.46 -7.88
CA ILE A 22 -9.23 -0.58 -8.97
C ILE A 22 -7.87 -1.10 -9.44
N LYS A 23 -7.88 -1.97 -10.44
CA LYS A 23 -6.68 -2.71 -10.87
C LYS A 23 -6.57 -2.84 -12.39
N ILE A 24 -5.32 -2.96 -12.85
CA ILE A 24 -4.97 -3.48 -14.18
C ILE A 24 -4.40 -4.89 -13.96
N PRO A 25 -4.99 -5.93 -14.61
CA PRO A 25 -4.68 -7.32 -14.32
C PRO A 25 -3.38 -7.79 -14.97
N PHE A 26 -2.23 -7.32 -14.48
CA PHE A 26 -0.94 -7.90 -14.83
C PHE A 26 -0.73 -9.23 -14.11
N TYR A 27 0.10 -10.07 -14.68
CA TYR A 27 0.50 -11.36 -14.09
C TYR A 27 2.01 -11.35 -13.85
N PRO A 28 2.51 -11.86 -12.73
CA PRO A 28 1.80 -12.53 -11.61
C PRO A 28 1.20 -11.57 -10.58
N VAL A 29 1.54 -10.28 -10.64
CA VAL A 29 1.13 -9.27 -9.68
C VAL A 29 0.29 -8.21 -10.38
N PRO A 30 -0.95 -7.92 -9.93
CA PRO A 30 -1.78 -6.88 -10.54
C PRO A 30 -1.29 -5.49 -10.13
N MET A 31 -1.46 -4.50 -11.00
CA MET A 31 -1.30 -3.09 -10.66
C MET A 31 -2.59 -2.56 -10.03
N THR A 32 -2.51 -2.02 -8.83
CA THR A 32 -3.68 -1.50 -8.10
C THR A 32 -3.48 -0.04 -7.65
N MET A 33 -4.57 0.60 -7.22
CA MET A 33 -4.50 1.91 -6.55
C MET A 33 -4.09 1.82 -5.06
N GLN A 34 -3.82 0.62 -4.54
CA GLN A 34 -3.52 0.42 -3.13
C GLN A 34 -2.28 1.17 -2.64
N THR A 35 -1.21 1.25 -3.44
CA THR A 35 0.01 1.97 -3.05
C THR A 35 -0.27 3.45 -2.79
N PHE A 36 -1.17 4.07 -3.56
CA PHE A 36 -1.65 5.42 -3.31
C PHE A 36 -2.34 5.54 -1.95
N VAL A 37 -3.26 4.63 -1.64
CA VAL A 37 -4.02 4.65 -0.37
C VAL A 37 -3.12 4.33 0.82
N VAL A 38 -2.17 3.40 0.69
CA VAL A 38 -1.17 3.06 1.70
C VAL A 38 -0.39 4.31 2.15
N LEU A 39 0.15 5.06 1.20
CA LEU A 39 0.87 6.30 1.49
C LEU A 39 -0.06 7.40 2.02
N PHE A 40 -1.25 7.53 1.43
CA PHE A 40 -2.28 8.48 1.88
C PHE A 40 -2.65 8.27 3.35
N LEU A 41 -2.89 7.04 3.78
CA LEU A 41 -3.22 6.72 5.17
C LEU A 41 -2.09 7.10 6.13
N GLY A 42 -0.84 6.80 5.75
CA GLY A 42 0.34 7.21 6.53
C GLY A 42 0.43 8.72 6.68
N ILE A 43 0.33 9.47 5.57
CA ILE A 43 0.41 10.94 5.57
C ILE A 43 -0.74 11.56 6.35
N SER A 44 -1.98 11.10 6.11
CA SER A 44 -3.21 11.69 6.66
C SER A 44 -3.35 11.50 8.15
N PHE A 45 -3.13 10.27 8.62
CA PHE A 45 -3.46 9.85 9.99
C PHE A 45 -2.25 9.48 10.83
N GLY A 46 -1.05 9.59 10.24
CA GLY A 46 0.20 9.22 10.90
C GLY A 46 0.41 7.71 10.98
N TYR A 47 1.60 7.32 11.44
CA TYR A 47 2.03 5.92 11.38
C TYR A 47 1.17 4.97 12.24
N LYS A 48 0.69 5.41 13.41
CA LYS A 48 -0.10 4.54 14.32
C LYS A 48 -1.42 4.10 13.69
N ILE A 49 -2.21 5.05 13.22
CA ILE A 49 -3.54 4.78 12.66
C ILE A 49 -3.42 4.20 11.25
N GLY A 50 -2.50 4.74 10.44
CA GLY A 50 -2.27 4.21 9.09
C GLY A 50 -1.86 2.73 9.12
N VAL A 51 -0.88 2.36 9.96
CA VAL A 51 -0.46 0.96 10.11
C VAL A 51 -1.58 0.09 10.68
N ALA A 52 -2.34 0.58 11.66
CA ALA A 52 -3.50 -0.17 12.18
C ALA A 52 -4.54 -0.47 11.08
N SER A 53 -4.79 0.49 10.17
CA SER A 53 -5.70 0.29 9.04
C SER A 53 -5.19 -0.78 8.07
N VAL A 54 -3.88 -0.77 7.77
CA VAL A 54 -3.26 -1.79 6.90
C VAL A 54 -3.30 -3.17 7.57
N ILE A 55 -2.96 -3.26 8.85
CA ILE A 55 -3.00 -4.53 9.59
C ILE A 55 -4.43 -5.08 9.63
N LEU A 56 -5.43 -4.24 9.88
CA LEU A 56 -6.85 -4.66 9.86
C LEU A 56 -7.22 -5.21 8.47
N TYR A 57 -6.88 -4.50 7.40
CA TYR A 57 -7.11 -4.94 6.03
C TYR A 57 -6.48 -6.31 5.72
N LEU A 58 -5.22 -6.52 6.13
CA LEU A 58 -4.54 -7.80 5.93
C LEU A 58 -5.20 -8.92 6.75
N PHE A 59 -5.59 -8.62 7.98
CA PHE A 59 -6.26 -9.58 8.86
C PHE A 59 -7.62 -10.00 8.30
N GLU A 60 -8.42 -9.05 7.82
CA GLU A 60 -9.69 -9.31 7.13
C GLU A 60 -9.50 -10.27 5.94
N GLY A 61 -8.47 -10.01 5.12
CA GLY A 61 -8.16 -10.85 3.97
C GLY A 61 -7.69 -12.25 4.34
N ILE A 62 -6.85 -12.38 5.37
CA ILE A 62 -6.37 -13.68 5.87
C ILE A 62 -7.52 -14.51 6.46
N LEU A 63 -8.50 -13.88 7.10
CA LEU A 63 -9.70 -14.54 7.60
C LEU A 63 -10.69 -14.99 6.51
N GLY A 64 -10.43 -14.65 5.25
CA GLY A 64 -11.23 -15.11 4.12
C GLY A 64 -12.20 -14.07 3.55
N LEU A 65 -12.19 -12.83 4.03
CA LEU A 65 -12.95 -11.78 3.38
C LEU A 65 -12.34 -11.43 2.02
N PRO A 66 -13.13 -11.22 0.97
CA PRO A 66 -12.64 -10.99 -0.39
C PRO A 66 -12.12 -9.56 -0.60
N VAL A 67 -11.23 -9.09 0.29
CA VAL A 67 -10.69 -7.72 0.29
C VAL A 67 -9.48 -7.55 -0.62
N PHE A 68 -8.75 -8.63 -0.94
CA PHE A 68 -7.58 -8.57 -1.80
C PHE A 68 -7.92 -8.36 -3.27
N SER A 69 -6.95 -7.90 -4.06
CA SER A 69 -7.16 -7.45 -5.44
C SER A 69 -7.77 -8.49 -6.37
N ASN A 70 -7.36 -9.75 -6.28
CA ASN A 70 -7.87 -10.86 -7.09
C ASN A 70 -8.76 -11.83 -6.29
N SER A 71 -9.29 -11.40 -5.15
CA SER A 71 -10.30 -12.15 -4.41
C SER A 71 -11.71 -11.70 -4.83
N PRO A 72 -12.67 -12.62 -4.94
CA PRO A 72 -12.55 -14.07 -4.71
C PRO A 72 -12.05 -14.88 -5.91
N GLU A 73 -11.82 -14.28 -7.09
CA GLU A 73 -11.59 -14.97 -8.37
C GLU A 73 -10.40 -15.93 -8.35
N LYS A 74 -9.33 -15.55 -7.62
CA LYS A 74 -8.11 -16.37 -7.44
C LYS A 74 -7.98 -16.94 -6.04
N GLY A 75 -9.08 -17.01 -5.29
CA GLY A 75 -9.13 -17.54 -3.93
C GLY A 75 -9.28 -16.47 -2.86
N VAL A 76 -9.39 -16.92 -1.62
CA VAL A 76 -9.58 -16.10 -0.42
C VAL A 76 -8.71 -16.62 0.73
N GLY A 77 -8.58 -15.81 1.77
CA GLY A 77 -7.94 -16.20 3.02
C GLY A 77 -6.44 -16.38 2.92
N LEU A 78 -5.91 -17.19 3.81
CA LEU A 78 -4.47 -17.44 3.93
C LEU A 78 -3.86 -18.00 2.66
N ALA A 79 -4.58 -18.85 1.93
CA ALA A 79 -4.10 -19.43 0.68
C ALA A 79 -3.82 -18.37 -0.39
N TYR A 80 -4.69 -17.38 -0.51
CA TYR A 80 -4.45 -16.22 -1.39
C TYR A 80 -3.32 -15.35 -0.87
N PHE A 81 -3.29 -15.08 0.43
CA PHE A 81 -2.28 -14.23 1.07
C PHE A 81 -0.86 -14.72 0.80
N LEU A 82 -0.64 -16.04 0.86
CA LEU A 82 0.66 -16.68 0.58
C LEU A 82 1.03 -16.68 -0.92
N GLY A 83 0.22 -16.12 -1.78
CA GLY A 83 0.46 -16.00 -3.22
C GLY A 83 1.51 -14.95 -3.60
N PRO A 84 1.62 -14.62 -4.91
CA PRO A 84 2.65 -13.72 -5.45
C PRO A 84 2.67 -12.31 -4.87
N THR A 85 1.55 -11.84 -4.32
CA THR A 85 1.40 -10.47 -3.80
C THR A 85 1.80 -10.32 -2.33
N MET A 86 2.07 -11.41 -1.61
CA MET A 86 2.34 -11.36 -0.16
C MET A 86 3.43 -10.38 0.22
N GLY A 87 4.55 -10.37 -0.48
CA GLY A 87 5.67 -9.47 -0.18
C GLY A 87 5.25 -8.00 -0.29
N TYR A 88 4.50 -7.65 -1.32
CA TYR A 88 3.98 -6.28 -1.50
C TYR A 88 3.01 -5.91 -0.38
N LEU A 89 2.13 -6.82 0.02
CA LEU A 89 1.17 -6.62 1.11
C LEU A 89 1.87 -6.40 2.46
N ILE A 90 2.91 -7.17 2.75
CA ILE A 90 3.76 -6.94 3.93
C ILE A 90 4.47 -5.59 3.82
N GLY A 91 4.98 -5.25 2.63
CA GLY A 91 5.61 -3.97 2.34
C GLY A 91 4.69 -2.77 2.61
N PHE A 92 3.37 -2.93 2.48
CA PHE A 92 2.39 -1.89 2.82
C PHE A 92 2.49 -1.44 4.28
N ILE A 93 2.72 -2.36 5.22
CA ILE A 93 2.87 -2.03 6.64
C ILE A 93 4.04 -1.07 6.83
N PHE A 94 5.20 -1.42 6.28
CA PHE A 94 6.43 -0.64 6.44
C PHE A 94 6.38 0.69 5.66
N ALA A 95 5.79 0.68 4.47
CA ALA A 95 5.61 1.90 3.67
C ALA A 95 4.67 2.90 4.36
N THR A 96 3.55 2.41 4.91
CA THR A 96 2.62 3.24 5.68
C THR A 96 3.28 3.79 6.94
N PHE A 97 4.05 2.95 7.64
CA PHE A 97 4.81 3.39 8.81
C PHE A 97 5.77 4.52 8.44
N LEU A 98 6.59 4.33 7.41
CA LEU A 98 7.57 5.33 7.01
C LEU A 98 6.91 6.62 6.52
N ALA A 99 5.89 6.52 5.65
CA ALA A 99 5.14 7.67 5.19
C ALA A 99 4.45 8.43 6.33
N GLY A 100 3.98 7.72 7.36
CA GLY A 100 3.36 8.33 8.53
C GLY A 100 4.33 8.91 9.56
N TYR A 101 5.54 8.37 9.64
CA TYR A 101 6.58 8.80 10.56
C TYR A 101 7.33 10.04 10.06
N LEU A 102 7.56 10.13 8.75
CA LEU A 102 8.28 11.25 8.14
C LEU A 102 7.54 12.56 8.31
N ARG A 103 8.31 13.62 8.56
CA ARG A 103 7.80 14.99 8.58
C ARG A 103 7.85 15.58 7.17
N TYR A 104 6.74 16.16 6.73
CA TYR A 104 6.63 16.80 5.43
C TYR A 104 6.71 18.32 5.58
N ASN A 105 7.48 18.92 4.70
CA ASN A 105 7.60 20.38 4.58
C ASN A 105 6.93 20.87 3.28
N SER A 106 7.04 22.15 2.99
CA SER A 106 6.45 22.74 1.77
C SER A 106 7.25 22.47 0.49
N ASN A 107 8.45 21.87 0.60
CA ASN A 107 9.29 21.62 -0.55
C ASN A 107 8.81 20.36 -1.30
N PHE A 108 8.48 20.56 -2.58
CA PHE A 108 7.99 19.49 -3.45
C PHE A 108 9.01 18.35 -3.59
N VAL A 109 10.27 18.69 -3.89
CA VAL A 109 11.31 17.69 -4.17
C VAL A 109 11.56 16.79 -2.95
N PHE A 110 11.71 17.37 -1.77
CA PHE A 110 11.92 16.58 -0.54
C PHE A 110 10.71 15.73 -0.19
N THR A 111 9.49 16.23 -0.39
CA THR A 111 8.27 15.44 -0.18
C THR A 111 8.20 14.29 -1.17
N PHE A 112 8.44 14.54 -2.45
CA PHE A 112 8.47 13.53 -3.49
C PHE A 112 9.48 12.41 -3.19
N LEU A 113 10.72 12.77 -2.84
CA LEU A 113 11.77 11.79 -2.50
C LEU A 113 11.39 10.94 -1.27
N LYS A 114 10.75 11.52 -0.25
CA LYS A 114 10.25 10.77 0.91
C LYS A 114 9.18 9.75 0.52
N LEU A 115 8.29 10.11 -0.39
CA LEU A 115 7.26 9.20 -0.90
C LEU A 115 7.84 8.12 -1.81
N VAL A 116 8.83 8.46 -2.64
CA VAL A 116 9.59 7.46 -3.42
C VAL A 116 10.27 6.47 -2.49
N LEU A 117 10.93 6.93 -1.43
CA LEU A 117 11.57 6.06 -0.44
C LEU A 117 10.56 5.13 0.24
N SER A 118 9.40 5.66 0.64
CA SER A 118 8.33 4.86 1.26
C SER A 118 7.78 3.81 0.30
N THR A 119 7.56 4.17 -0.96
CA THR A 119 7.08 3.25 -2.01
C THR A 119 8.11 2.17 -2.33
N SER A 120 9.40 2.51 -2.35
CA SER A 120 10.48 1.55 -2.64
C SER A 120 10.48 0.36 -1.68
N ILE A 121 10.08 0.55 -0.43
CA ILE A 121 9.96 -0.53 0.56
C ILE A 121 8.96 -1.59 0.09
N ILE A 122 7.82 -1.17 -0.49
CA ILE A 122 6.81 -2.11 -1.02
C ILE A 122 7.44 -3.02 -2.07
N TYR A 123 8.21 -2.45 -2.99
CA TYR A 123 8.85 -3.20 -4.08
C TYR A 123 10.01 -4.06 -3.59
N ILE A 124 10.78 -3.61 -2.60
CA ILE A 124 11.86 -4.43 -2.01
C ILE A 124 11.28 -5.72 -1.42
N PHE A 125 10.26 -5.62 -0.57
CA PHE A 125 9.58 -6.80 -0.01
C PHE A 125 8.90 -7.64 -1.09
N GLY A 126 8.27 -6.99 -2.06
CA GLY A 126 7.59 -7.66 -3.19
C GLY A 126 8.55 -8.48 -4.04
N ILE A 127 9.69 -7.91 -4.43
CA ILE A 127 10.71 -8.58 -5.24
C ILE A 127 11.33 -9.76 -4.51
N ILE A 128 11.69 -9.58 -3.23
CA ILE A 128 12.29 -10.65 -2.42
C ILE A 128 11.33 -11.84 -2.35
N TRP A 129 10.07 -11.60 -2.05
CA TRP A 129 9.06 -12.65 -1.99
C TRP A 129 8.78 -13.29 -3.34
N LEU A 130 8.61 -12.48 -4.39
CA LEU A 130 8.32 -12.98 -5.72
C LEU A 130 9.48 -13.83 -6.25
N GLY A 131 10.73 -13.41 -6.05
CA GLY A 131 11.92 -14.17 -6.43
C GLY A 131 12.03 -15.49 -5.68
N TYR A 132 11.68 -15.53 -4.40
CA TYR A 132 11.59 -16.76 -3.61
C TYR A 132 10.49 -17.69 -4.14
N LEU A 133 9.32 -17.16 -4.48
CA LEU A 133 8.15 -17.95 -4.86
C LEU A 133 8.26 -18.55 -6.27
N ILE A 134 8.68 -17.76 -7.27
CA ILE A 134 8.70 -18.20 -8.69
C ILE A 134 10.09 -18.54 -9.20
N GLY A 135 11.13 -18.30 -8.41
CA GLY A 135 12.52 -18.59 -8.72
C GLY A 135 13.28 -17.40 -9.32
N TRP A 136 14.49 -17.18 -8.83
CA TRP A 136 15.38 -16.08 -9.25
C TRP A 136 15.92 -16.20 -10.68
N HIS A 137 15.72 -17.34 -11.33
CA HIS A 137 16.05 -17.54 -12.75
C HIS A 137 15.06 -16.83 -13.69
N LYS A 138 13.91 -16.37 -13.17
CA LYS A 138 12.92 -15.60 -13.92
C LYS A 138 13.21 -14.10 -13.88
N PRO A 139 12.73 -13.30 -14.85
CA PRO A 139 12.96 -11.87 -14.90
C PRO A 139 12.09 -11.12 -13.88
N ILE A 140 12.43 -11.25 -12.58
CA ILE A 140 11.64 -10.75 -11.45
C ILE A 140 11.35 -9.25 -11.54
N LEU A 141 12.34 -8.43 -11.93
CA LEU A 141 12.15 -6.99 -12.07
C LEU A 141 11.18 -6.63 -13.19
N GLN A 142 11.21 -7.35 -14.31
CA GLN A 142 10.28 -7.16 -15.41
C GLN A 142 8.85 -7.55 -15.07
N LEU A 143 8.69 -8.53 -14.18
CA LEU A 143 7.37 -9.01 -13.74
C LEU A 143 6.80 -8.23 -12.56
N GLY A 144 7.66 -7.76 -11.65
CA GLY A 144 7.25 -7.22 -10.35
C GLY A 144 7.52 -5.73 -10.13
N VAL A 145 8.20 -5.03 -11.06
CA VAL A 145 8.57 -3.61 -10.90
C VAL A 145 8.28 -2.79 -12.14
N PHE A 146 8.89 -3.12 -13.27
CA PHE A 146 8.92 -2.24 -14.45
C PHE A 146 7.52 -1.86 -14.97
N PRO A 147 6.52 -2.76 -15.00
CA PRO A 147 5.17 -2.41 -15.47
C PRO A 147 4.49 -1.35 -14.60
N PHE A 148 4.92 -1.21 -13.34
CA PHE A 148 4.29 -0.34 -12.37
C PHE A 148 4.91 1.05 -12.27
N LEU A 149 6.17 1.23 -12.70
CA LEU A 149 6.95 2.44 -12.46
C LEU A 149 6.26 3.72 -12.91
N LEU A 150 5.67 3.74 -14.10
CA LEU A 150 5.00 4.93 -14.62
C LEU A 150 3.77 5.30 -13.77
N ALA A 151 2.97 4.31 -13.41
CA ALA A 151 1.80 4.50 -12.58
C ALA A 151 2.19 4.96 -11.15
N GLU A 152 3.26 4.41 -10.58
CA GLU A 152 3.77 4.83 -9.28
C GLU A 152 4.28 6.27 -9.30
N LEU A 153 5.00 6.67 -10.34
CA LEU A 153 5.44 8.06 -10.49
C LEU A 153 4.25 9.04 -10.52
N LEU A 154 3.19 8.70 -11.25
CA LEU A 154 1.97 9.51 -11.29
C LEU A 154 1.30 9.58 -9.91
N LYS A 155 1.12 8.46 -9.23
CA LYS A 155 0.51 8.40 -7.89
C LYS A 155 1.31 9.22 -6.87
N ILE A 156 2.63 9.06 -6.84
CA ILE A 156 3.54 9.80 -5.95
C ILE A 156 3.48 11.29 -6.25
N THR A 157 3.47 11.68 -7.53
CA THR A 157 3.36 13.10 -7.93
C THR A 157 2.07 13.71 -7.42
N ILE A 158 0.92 13.05 -7.64
CA ILE A 158 -0.38 13.52 -7.15
C ILE A 158 -0.39 13.64 -5.63
N LEU A 159 0.11 12.62 -4.91
CA LEU A 159 0.21 12.68 -3.44
C LEU A 159 1.10 13.83 -2.97
N THR A 160 2.23 14.06 -3.64
CA THR A 160 3.15 15.16 -3.31
C THR A 160 2.43 16.51 -3.42
N LEU A 161 1.68 16.73 -4.50
CA LEU A 161 0.89 17.96 -4.70
C LEU A 161 -0.20 18.14 -3.63
N LEU A 162 -0.82 17.02 -3.22
CA LEU A 162 -1.91 17.02 -2.25
C LEU A 162 -1.43 17.00 -0.79
N THR A 163 -0.15 16.75 -0.53
CA THR A 163 0.37 16.51 0.83
C THR A 163 -0.01 17.62 1.82
N LYS A 164 0.07 18.89 1.43
CA LYS A 164 -0.32 20.01 2.30
C LYS A 164 -1.79 19.95 2.72
N LYS A 165 -2.68 19.53 1.81
CA LYS A 165 -4.12 19.38 2.11
C LYS A 165 -4.37 18.15 2.97
N ILE A 166 -3.68 17.05 2.65
CA ILE A 166 -3.79 15.77 3.33
C ILE A 166 -3.34 15.86 4.80
N LEU A 167 -2.25 16.59 5.07
CA LEU A 167 -1.74 16.79 6.44
C LEU A 167 -2.75 17.46 7.39
N LYS A 168 -3.73 18.19 6.86
CA LYS A 168 -4.80 18.79 7.69
C LYS A 168 -5.64 17.72 8.41
N PHE A 169 -5.74 16.51 7.84
CA PHE A 169 -6.45 15.40 8.49
C PHE A 169 -5.79 14.93 9.80
N ARG A 170 -4.48 15.15 9.97
CA ARG A 170 -3.80 14.86 11.25
C ARG A 170 -4.35 15.68 12.42
N ASN A 171 -4.86 16.88 12.15
CA ASN A 171 -5.43 17.75 13.18
C ASN A 171 -6.84 17.31 13.60
N PHE A 172 -7.42 16.34 12.90
CA PHE A 172 -8.76 15.80 13.18
C PHE A 172 -8.75 14.70 14.25
N ILE A 173 -7.56 14.21 14.61
CA ILE A 173 -7.33 13.10 15.55
C ILE A 173 -6.81 13.63 16.86
#